data_56b27eb2119547651e7dec534582df60
#
_entry.id   56b27eb2119547651e7dec534582df60
#
_cell.length_a   1.000
_cell.length_b   1.000
_cell.length_c   1.000
_cell.angle_alpha   90.00
_cell.angle_beta   90.00
_cell.angle_gamma   90.00
#
_symmetry.space_group_name_H-M   'P 1'
#
loop_
_entity.id
_entity.type
_entity.pdbx_description
1 polymer ?
#
loop_
_entity_poly.entity_id
_entity_poly.type
_entity_poly.pdbx_seq_one_letter_code
_entity_poly.pdbx_strand_id
1 'polypeptide(L)'
;ENSSRDVQIAFANELSIIFDQAKVNVWELISLANMHPRVNILNPGCGVGGHCIAVDPYFLIAEFPNESQIIGKSRQINNYKSEWCEKKIFEEKEKFLLNNNRNPVIALLGLTFKPNIDDIRESPALKIARQIEKNKHAMHSILGI
;
A
#
# COMPACT_ATOMS: atom_id res chain seq x y z
N GLU A 1 19.71 -6.61 2.11
CA GLU A 1 18.86 -6.51 0.92
C GLU A 1 17.44 -6.09 1.32
N ASN A 2 16.72 -6.85 2.17
CA ASN A 2 15.30 -6.65 2.47
C ASN A 2 15.00 -5.27 3.09
N SER A 3 15.83 -4.78 4.01
CA SER A 3 15.67 -3.43 4.58
C SER A 3 15.88 -2.33 3.55
N SER A 4 16.86 -2.47 2.64
CA SER A 4 17.06 -1.53 1.53
C SER A 4 15.86 -1.49 0.60
N ARG A 5 15.29 -2.67 0.28
CA ARG A 5 14.11 -2.76 -0.57
C ARG A 5 12.86 -2.17 0.11
N ASP A 6 12.72 -2.39 1.41
CA ASP A 6 11.63 -1.79 2.21
C ASP A 6 11.70 -0.26 2.20
N VAL A 7 12.89 0.32 2.33
CA VAL A 7 13.11 1.78 2.23
C VAL A 7 12.73 2.31 0.85
N GLN A 8 13.12 1.63 -0.22
CA GLN A 8 12.79 2.02 -1.60
C GLN A 8 11.28 1.97 -1.87
N ILE A 9 10.60 0.94 -1.35
CA ILE A 9 9.14 0.82 -1.46
C ILE A 9 8.45 1.91 -0.63
N ALA A 10 8.96 2.22 0.57
CA ALA A 10 8.41 3.29 1.42
C ALA A 10 8.49 4.64 0.72
N PHE A 11 9.59 4.95 0.05
CA PHE A 11 9.74 6.17 -0.73
C PHE A 11 8.69 6.25 -1.86
N ALA A 12 8.50 5.19 -2.64
CA ALA A 12 7.48 5.14 -3.69
C ALA A 12 6.06 5.28 -3.12
N ASN A 13 5.78 4.63 -1.99
CA ASN A 13 4.49 4.72 -1.31
C ASN A 13 4.21 6.14 -0.78
N GLU A 14 5.20 6.80 -0.19
CA GLU A 14 5.11 8.19 0.27
C GLU A 14 4.86 9.15 -0.89
N LEU A 15 5.59 9.01 -2.00
CA LEU A 15 5.34 9.78 -3.22
C LEU A 15 3.89 9.65 -3.68
N SER A 16 3.33 8.44 -3.66
CA SER A 16 1.95 8.22 -4.09
C SER A 16 0.92 8.95 -3.20
N ILE A 17 1.20 9.10 -1.91
CA ILE A 17 0.35 9.86 -0.97
C ILE A 17 0.46 11.37 -1.26
N ILE A 18 1.68 11.88 -1.43
CA ILE A 18 1.95 13.29 -1.73
C ILE A 18 1.28 13.70 -3.04
N PHE A 19 1.46 12.91 -4.10
CA PHE A 19 0.96 13.25 -5.42
C PHE A 19 -0.56 13.02 -5.59
N ASP A 20 -1.16 12.15 -4.78
CA ASP A 20 -2.63 12.11 -4.66
C ASP A 20 -3.18 13.43 -4.12
N GLN A 21 -2.55 14.02 -3.11
CA GLN A 21 -2.93 15.36 -2.61
C GLN A 21 -2.70 16.45 -3.66
N ALA A 22 -1.60 16.38 -4.36
CA ALA A 22 -1.25 17.35 -5.42
C ALA A 22 -2.08 17.17 -6.70
N LYS A 23 -2.94 16.12 -6.80
CA LYS A 23 -3.70 15.75 -8.00
C LYS A 23 -2.82 15.48 -9.22
N VAL A 24 -1.65 14.94 -9.00
CA VAL A 24 -0.69 14.55 -10.03
C VAL A 24 -0.65 13.02 -10.14
N ASN A 25 -0.55 12.52 -11.37
CA ASN A 25 -0.42 11.09 -11.61
C ASN A 25 0.99 10.61 -11.21
N VAL A 26 1.07 9.87 -10.09
CA VAL A 26 2.33 9.37 -9.56
C VAL A 26 3.03 8.39 -10.50
N TRP A 27 2.30 7.62 -11.30
CA TRP A 27 2.86 6.67 -12.24
C TRP A 27 3.62 7.36 -13.38
N GLU A 28 3.04 8.44 -13.93
CA GLU A 28 3.69 9.27 -14.93
C GLU A 28 4.92 9.97 -14.36
N LEU A 29 4.82 10.50 -13.15
CA LEU A 29 5.93 11.15 -12.47
C LEU A 29 7.09 10.18 -12.24
N ILE A 30 6.84 8.96 -11.76
CA ILE A 30 7.87 7.94 -11.55
C ILE A 30 8.48 7.53 -12.89
N SER A 31 7.67 7.37 -13.93
CA SER A 31 8.15 7.06 -15.27
C SER A 31 9.12 8.14 -15.80
N LEU A 32 8.76 9.41 -15.65
CA LEU A 32 9.62 10.54 -16.05
C LEU A 32 10.90 10.60 -15.19
N ALA A 33 10.80 10.45 -13.88
CA ALA A 33 11.96 10.47 -12.99
C ALA A 33 12.96 9.35 -13.35
N ASN A 34 12.45 8.15 -13.65
CA ASN A 34 13.24 6.98 -14.02
C ASN A 34 13.88 7.08 -15.42
N MET A 35 13.56 8.11 -16.22
CA MET A 35 14.34 8.40 -17.45
C MET A 35 15.76 8.88 -17.13
N HIS A 36 16.00 9.38 -15.93
CA HIS A 36 17.33 9.76 -15.50
C HIS A 36 18.16 8.51 -15.15
N PRO A 37 19.37 8.32 -15.73
CA PRO A 37 20.13 7.06 -15.63
C PRO A 37 20.57 6.67 -14.21
N ARG A 38 20.54 7.59 -13.26
CA ARG A 38 20.88 7.34 -11.84
C ARG A 38 19.67 7.23 -10.91
N VAL A 39 18.44 7.23 -11.46
CA VAL A 39 17.19 7.16 -10.70
C VAL A 39 16.49 5.86 -11.00
N ASN A 40 16.06 5.15 -9.96
CA ASN A 40 15.26 3.93 -10.08
C ASN A 40 14.25 3.88 -8.92
N ILE A 41 13.15 4.61 -9.08
CA ILE A 41 12.05 4.62 -8.13
C ILE A 41 11.15 3.41 -8.42
N LEU A 42 10.82 2.65 -7.39
CA LEU A 42 9.91 1.51 -7.50
C LEU A 42 8.45 1.97 -7.69
N ASN A 43 7.60 1.05 -8.11
CA ASN A 43 6.17 1.32 -8.18
C ASN A 43 5.54 1.29 -6.79
N PRO A 44 4.67 2.26 -6.46
CA PRO A 44 3.92 2.25 -5.20
C PRO A 44 2.88 1.12 -5.19
N GLY A 45 2.58 0.62 -3.99
CA GLY A 45 1.57 -0.40 -3.75
C GLY A 45 0.66 -0.04 -2.58
N CYS A 46 -0.10 -0.99 -2.08
CA CYS A 46 -0.97 -0.80 -0.90
C CYS A 46 -0.26 -1.10 0.44
N GLY A 47 1.04 -1.29 0.42
CA GLY A 47 1.88 -1.64 1.56
C GLY A 47 2.91 -2.70 1.20
N VAL A 48 3.54 -3.30 2.20
CA VAL A 48 4.55 -4.35 2.03
C VAL A 48 4.12 -5.60 2.77
N GLY A 49 4.04 -6.71 2.04
CA GLY A 49 3.73 -8.03 2.59
C GLY A 49 4.86 -9.04 2.35
N GLY A 50 4.55 -10.30 2.61
CA GLY A 50 5.50 -11.40 2.54
C GLY A 50 6.30 -11.60 3.83
N HIS A 51 7.12 -12.64 3.85
CA HIS A 51 7.78 -13.10 5.07
C HIS A 51 9.22 -12.56 5.27
N CYS A 52 9.76 -11.83 4.30
CA CYS A 52 11.11 -11.25 4.39
C CYS A 52 11.05 -9.72 4.51
N ILE A 53 10.62 -9.02 3.46
CA ILE A 53 10.67 -7.54 3.42
C ILE A 53 9.78 -6.92 4.50
N ALA A 54 8.64 -7.54 4.83
CA ALA A 54 7.75 -7.07 5.88
C ALA A 54 8.29 -7.32 7.30
N VAL A 55 9.23 -8.24 7.48
CA VAL A 55 9.67 -8.76 8.80
C VAL A 55 11.12 -8.41 9.12
N ASP A 56 12.05 -8.67 8.20
CA ASP A 56 13.49 -8.56 8.46
C ASP A 56 13.94 -7.16 8.98
N PRO A 57 13.37 -6.04 8.50
CA PRO A 57 13.73 -4.72 9.02
C PRO A 57 13.50 -4.57 10.53
N TYR A 58 12.55 -5.30 11.11
CA TYR A 58 12.27 -5.24 12.54
C TYR A 58 13.40 -5.82 13.42
N PHE A 59 14.19 -6.75 12.90
CA PHE A 59 15.37 -7.24 13.62
C PHE A 59 16.40 -6.12 13.82
N LEU A 60 16.64 -5.30 12.79
CA LEU A 60 17.54 -4.14 12.91
C LEU A 60 16.97 -3.06 13.82
N ILE A 61 15.65 -2.81 13.74
CA ILE A 61 14.98 -1.82 14.59
C ILE A 61 15.03 -2.25 16.07
N ALA A 62 14.85 -3.53 16.34
CA ALA A 62 14.89 -4.07 17.71
C ALA A 62 16.30 -4.03 18.32
N GLU A 63 17.32 -4.37 17.53
CA GLU A 63 18.72 -4.42 18.01
C GLU A 63 19.34 -3.01 18.09
N PHE A 64 19.01 -2.11 17.14
CA PHE A 64 19.58 -0.78 17.02
C PHE A 64 18.51 0.32 16.93
N PRO A 65 17.70 0.53 17.99
CA PRO A 65 16.52 1.41 17.92
C PRO A 65 16.86 2.89 17.68
N ASN A 66 18.03 3.35 18.13
CA ASN A 66 18.46 4.73 17.97
C ASN A 66 19.09 5.01 16.61
N GLU A 67 19.72 4.02 15.99
CA GLU A 67 20.49 4.12 14.75
C GLU A 67 19.63 3.81 13.52
N SER A 68 18.60 2.96 13.65
CA SER A 68 17.75 2.49 12.54
C SER A 68 16.64 3.47 12.14
N GLN A 69 16.94 4.78 12.12
CA GLN A 69 15.95 5.84 11.90
C GLN A 69 15.21 5.71 10.56
N ILE A 70 15.94 5.61 9.46
CA ILE A 70 15.35 5.48 8.11
C ILE A 70 14.57 4.18 7.99
N ILE A 71 15.12 3.07 8.47
CA ILE A 71 14.48 1.75 8.41
C ILE A 71 13.17 1.76 9.20
N GLY A 72 13.20 2.30 10.43
CA GLY A 72 12.02 2.43 11.28
C GLY A 72 10.95 3.30 10.66
N LYS A 73 11.33 4.45 10.08
CA LYS A 73 10.40 5.36 9.41
C LYS A 73 9.79 4.71 8.16
N SER A 74 10.58 3.99 7.40
CA SER A 74 10.10 3.26 6.20
C SER A 74 9.04 2.21 6.57
N ARG A 75 9.24 1.45 7.65
CA ARG A 75 8.22 0.52 8.14
C ARG A 75 6.93 1.22 8.55
N GLN A 76 7.02 2.38 9.20
CA GLN A 76 5.83 3.18 9.54
C GLN A 76 5.07 3.62 8.29
N ILE A 77 5.77 4.12 7.27
CA ILE A 77 5.18 4.57 6.00
C ILE A 77 4.50 3.39 5.28
N ASN A 78 5.19 2.25 5.15
CA ASN A 78 4.65 1.06 4.49
C ASN A 78 3.42 0.48 5.22
N ASN A 79 3.40 0.50 6.55
CA ASN A 79 2.24 0.09 7.34
C ASN A 79 1.07 1.09 7.17
N TYR A 80 1.36 2.39 7.28
CA TYR A 80 0.37 3.44 7.09
C TYR A 80 -0.25 3.43 5.69
N LYS A 81 0.50 3.01 4.67
CA LYS A 81 -0.01 2.96 3.30
C LYS A 81 -1.26 2.09 3.16
N SER A 82 -1.34 0.97 3.88
CA SER A 82 -2.55 0.12 3.88
C SER A 82 -3.76 0.85 4.47
N GLU A 83 -3.56 1.57 5.57
CA GLU A 83 -4.61 2.36 6.23
C GLU A 83 -5.06 3.54 5.34
N TRP A 84 -4.11 4.18 4.66
CA TRP A 84 -4.40 5.23 3.70
C TRP A 84 -5.23 4.71 2.51
N CYS A 85 -4.89 3.52 1.96
CA CYS A 85 -5.68 2.90 0.90
C CYS A 85 -7.11 2.57 1.36
N GLU A 86 -7.26 2.03 2.56
CA GLU A 86 -8.56 1.76 3.17
C GLU A 86 -9.39 3.05 3.27
N LYS A 87 -8.81 4.12 3.82
CA LYS A 87 -9.46 5.43 3.93
C LYS A 87 -9.93 5.94 2.56
N LYS A 88 -9.10 5.84 1.53
CA LYS A 88 -9.45 6.23 0.16
C LYS A 88 -10.64 5.44 -0.40
N ILE A 89 -10.69 4.15 -0.15
CA ILE A 89 -11.82 3.31 -0.56
C ILE A 89 -13.12 3.79 0.11
N PHE A 90 -13.08 4.10 1.39
CA PHE A 90 -14.27 4.63 2.09
C PHE A 90 -14.66 6.02 1.60
N GLU A 91 -13.71 6.92 1.34
CA GLU A 91 -13.99 8.24 0.77
C GLU A 91 -14.70 8.13 -0.60
N GLU A 92 -14.22 7.25 -1.48
CA GLU A 92 -14.84 7.03 -2.80
C GLU A 92 -16.22 6.34 -2.69
N LYS A 93 -16.38 5.42 -1.74
CA LYS A 93 -17.66 4.81 -1.43
C LYS A 93 -18.71 5.87 -1.02
N GLU A 94 -18.35 6.77 -0.09
CA GLU A 94 -19.25 7.84 0.36
C GLU A 94 -19.63 8.79 -0.81
N LYS A 95 -18.66 9.18 -1.62
CA LYS A 95 -18.92 9.97 -2.84
C LYS A 95 -19.88 9.26 -3.79
N PHE A 96 -19.67 7.95 -4.01
CA PHE A 96 -20.56 7.17 -4.88
C PHE A 96 -21.98 7.10 -4.32
N LEU A 97 -22.14 6.87 -3.02
CA LEU A 97 -23.43 6.81 -2.33
C LEU A 97 -24.20 8.13 -2.48
N LEU A 98 -23.52 9.26 -2.25
CA LEU A 98 -24.11 10.59 -2.40
C LEU A 98 -24.59 10.87 -3.83
N ASN A 99 -23.80 10.47 -4.82
CA ASN A 99 -24.10 10.75 -6.23
C ASN A 99 -25.15 9.80 -6.84
N ASN A 100 -25.27 8.58 -6.33
CA ASN A 100 -26.09 7.53 -6.95
C ASN A 100 -27.25 7.04 -6.08
N ASN A 101 -27.34 7.46 -4.84
CA ASN A 101 -28.35 7.04 -3.86
C ASN A 101 -28.46 5.50 -3.72
N ARG A 102 -27.36 4.78 -3.89
CA ARG A 102 -27.23 3.32 -3.70
C ARG A 102 -25.82 2.96 -3.29
N ASN A 103 -25.66 1.83 -2.61
CA ASN A 103 -24.34 1.33 -2.27
C ASN A 103 -23.53 0.91 -3.51
N PRO A 104 -22.23 1.19 -3.57
CA PRO A 104 -21.37 0.69 -4.62
C PRO A 104 -21.13 -0.82 -4.48
N VAL A 105 -20.79 -1.47 -5.58
CA VAL A 105 -20.13 -2.77 -5.58
C VAL A 105 -18.62 -2.52 -5.68
N ILE A 106 -17.87 -3.04 -4.72
CA ILE A 106 -16.42 -2.88 -4.66
C ILE A 106 -15.78 -4.21 -5.07
N ALA A 107 -15.03 -4.22 -6.18
CA ALA A 107 -14.23 -5.36 -6.60
C ALA A 107 -12.79 -5.19 -6.11
N LEU A 108 -12.25 -6.19 -5.42
CA LEU A 108 -10.85 -6.26 -5.01
C LEU A 108 -10.13 -7.27 -5.91
N LEU A 109 -9.17 -6.78 -6.70
CA LEU A 109 -8.43 -7.59 -7.66
C LEU A 109 -7.10 -8.03 -7.06
N GLY A 110 -7.01 -9.31 -6.67
CA GLY A 110 -5.84 -9.91 -6.05
C GLY A 110 -5.74 -9.69 -4.53
N LEU A 111 -5.51 -10.78 -3.81
CA LEU A 111 -5.39 -10.78 -2.34
C LEU A 111 -3.99 -11.18 -1.86
N THR A 112 -3.09 -11.55 -2.77
CA THR A 112 -1.71 -11.91 -2.45
C THR A 112 -0.82 -10.68 -2.28
N PHE A 113 0.34 -10.82 -1.68
CA PHE A 113 1.23 -9.68 -1.45
C PHE A 113 2.02 -9.25 -2.69
N LYS A 114 2.04 -10.04 -3.76
CA LYS A 114 2.61 -9.70 -5.07
C LYS A 114 1.94 -10.52 -6.18
N PRO A 115 2.05 -10.11 -7.46
CA PRO A 115 1.46 -10.86 -8.58
C PRO A 115 2.11 -12.24 -8.79
N ASN A 116 1.36 -13.15 -9.39
CA ASN A 116 1.81 -14.48 -9.82
C ASN A 116 2.30 -15.40 -8.68
N ILE A 117 1.72 -15.26 -7.50
CA ILE A 117 1.96 -16.17 -6.37
C ILE A 117 0.64 -16.48 -5.65
N ASP A 118 0.68 -17.52 -4.86
CA ASP A 118 -0.41 -18.01 -4.04
C ASP A 118 -0.11 -17.81 -2.52
N ASP A 119 0.57 -16.73 -2.18
CA ASP A 119 1.02 -16.43 -0.82
C ASP A 119 0.33 -15.18 -0.28
N ILE A 120 -0.44 -15.36 0.79
CA ILE A 120 -1.21 -14.30 1.45
C ILE A 120 -0.58 -13.83 2.76
N ARG A 121 0.62 -14.34 3.12
CA ARG A 121 1.29 -13.98 4.39
C ARG A 121 1.60 -12.48 4.40
N GLU A 122 1.23 -11.83 5.51
CA GLU A 122 1.40 -10.38 5.69
C GLU A 122 0.88 -9.54 4.50
N SER A 123 -0.12 -10.07 3.75
CA SER A 123 -0.66 -9.35 2.59
C SER A 123 -1.41 -8.08 2.98
N PRO A 124 -0.97 -6.89 2.52
CA PRO A 124 -1.71 -5.65 2.71
C PRO A 124 -3.09 -5.68 2.03
N ALA A 125 -3.19 -6.29 0.84
CA ALA A 125 -4.44 -6.41 0.11
C ALA A 125 -5.48 -7.23 0.90
N LEU A 126 -5.07 -8.35 1.50
CA LEU A 126 -5.92 -9.16 2.36
C LEU A 126 -6.34 -8.40 3.63
N LYS A 127 -5.43 -7.63 4.23
CA LYS A 127 -5.74 -6.77 5.39
C LYS A 127 -6.82 -5.76 5.05
N ILE A 128 -6.68 -5.06 3.92
CA ILE A 128 -7.66 -4.09 3.42
C ILE A 128 -9.01 -4.79 3.16
N ALA A 129 -9.00 -5.95 2.47
CA ALA A 129 -10.21 -6.71 2.18
C ALA A 129 -10.99 -7.08 3.45
N ARG A 130 -10.30 -7.57 4.48
CA ARG A 130 -10.91 -7.91 5.78
C ARG A 130 -11.47 -6.69 6.50
N GLN A 131 -10.84 -5.53 6.40
CA GLN A 131 -11.35 -4.31 7.01
C GLN A 131 -12.62 -3.81 6.30
N ILE A 132 -12.62 -3.86 4.97
CA ILE A 132 -13.82 -3.52 4.19
C ILE A 132 -14.96 -4.48 4.52
N GLU A 133 -14.69 -5.79 4.64
CA GLU A 133 -15.70 -6.79 5.01
C GLU A 133 -16.29 -6.58 6.40
N LYS A 134 -15.48 -6.23 7.40
CA LYS A 134 -15.95 -5.92 8.76
C LYS A 134 -16.93 -4.76 8.80
N ASN A 135 -16.78 -3.80 7.91
CA ASN A 135 -17.65 -2.64 7.78
C ASN A 135 -18.88 -2.93 6.89
N LYS A 136 -19.54 -4.06 7.12
CA LYS A 136 -20.59 -4.72 6.32
C LYS A 136 -21.81 -3.90 5.88
N HIS A 137 -21.98 -2.68 6.33
CA HIS A 137 -23.05 -1.81 5.81
C HIS A 137 -22.83 -1.33 4.36
N ALA A 138 -21.80 -1.86 3.67
CA ALA A 138 -21.31 -1.29 2.42
C ALA A 138 -20.98 -2.28 1.29
N MET A 139 -21.12 -3.61 1.46
CA MET A 139 -20.61 -4.53 0.43
C MET A 139 -21.63 -5.60 0.03
N HIS A 140 -21.81 -5.74 -1.29
CA HIS A 140 -22.57 -6.87 -1.85
C HIS A 140 -21.68 -8.00 -2.42
N SER A 141 -20.39 -7.79 -2.68
CA SER A 141 -19.50 -8.88 -3.07
C SER A 141 -18.00 -8.49 -3.02
N ILE A 142 -17.16 -9.39 -2.52
CA ILE A 142 -15.72 -9.42 -2.73
C ILE A 142 -15.46 -10.49 -3.78
N LEU A 143 -14.90 -10.11 -4.92
CA LEU A 143 -14.37 -11.05 -5.90
C LEU A 143 -12.84 -11.11 -5.68
N GLY A 144 -12.37 -12.18 -5.00
CA GLY A 144 -10.98 -12.56 -5.01
C GLY A 144 -10.67 -13.33 -6.28
N ILE A 145 -9.75 -12.82 -7.11
CA ILE A 145 -9.17 -13.54 -8.24
C ILE A 145 -7.71 -13.82 -7.89
#